data_003bfc6dca30bd8e3b62ba35cc4b81c7
#
_entry.id   003bfc6dca30bd8e3b62ba35cc4b81c7
#
_cell.length_a   1.000
_cell.length_b   1.000
_cell.length_c   1.000
_cell.angle_alpha   90.00
_cell.angle_beta   90.00
_cell.angle_gamma   90.00
#
_symmetry.space_group_name_H-M   'P 1'
#
loop_
_entity.id
_entity.type
_entity.pdbx_description
1 polymer ?
#
loop_
_entity_poly.entity_id
_entity_poly.type
_entity_poly.pdbx_seq_one_letter_code
_entity_poly.pdbx_strand_id
1 'polypeptide(L)'
;VMAGQQLEKRTDWKIPLRGFFYESSRKKRILAYYHQSQEHLMAEGLSMLLTDAPTHPDAPLWKASCEAYADYLRGISQLIEPYGILPSAVYEVDNTDYKNLYHEGEQVGLPSLEEYNAQVRNGIPLSKDFYLRRFPVAYQFRGFHAIVMGKAKAAFILARLFNDKALRDIATRQVEYIL
;
A
#
# COMPACT_ATOMS: atom_id res chain seq x y z
N VAL A 1 10.32 8.76 6.59
CA VAL A 1 9.01 8.28 6.12
C VAL A 1 8.58 9.09 4.91
N MET A 2 8.27 10.40 5.06
CA MET A 2 7.76 11.25 3.98
C MET A 2 8.67 11.32 2.74
N ALA A 3 9.99 11.34 2.92
CA ALA A 3 10.94 11.33 1.80
C ALA A 3 10.82 10.09 0.88
N GLY A 4 10.28 8.99 1.40
CA GLY A 4 10.01 7.76 0.65
C GLY A 4 8.58 7.67 0.09
N GLN A 5 7.75 8.72 0.19
CA GLN A 5 6.40 8.70 -0.33
C GLN A 5 6.30 9.30 -1.75
N GLN A 6 5.43 8.75 -2.57
CA GLN A 6 5.08 9.31 -3.88
C GLN A 6 4.00 10.37 -3.70
N LEU A 7 4.38 11.64 -3.59
CA LEU A 7 3.43 12.73 -3.37
C LEU A 7 2.70 13.14 -4.65
N GLU A 8 3.40 13.14 -5.77
CA GLU A 8 2.83 13.48 -7.07
C GLU A 8 2.18 12.27 -7.74
N LYS A 9 1.12 12.52 -8.53
CA LYS A 9 0.49 11.45 -9.31
C LYS A 9 1.46 10.90 -10.37
N ARG A 10 1.54 9.58 -10.48
CA ARG A 10 2.24 8.88 -11.56
C ARG A 10 1.39 8.96 -12.83
N THR A 11 1.49 10.07 -13.55
CA THR A 11 0.72 10.31 -14.79
C THR A 11 1.20 9.45 -15.95
N ASP A 12 2.36 8.82 -15.83
CA ASP A 12 2.89 7.80 -16.74
C ASP A 12 2.22 6.43 -16.58
N TRP A 13 1.39 6.26 -15.53
CA TRP A 13 0.61 5.05 -15.30
C TRP A 13 -0.79 5.15 -15.90
N LYS A 14 -1.32 4.02 -16.39
CA LYS A 14 -2.70 3.92 -16.90
C LYS A 14 -3.75 4.32 -15.86
N ILE A 15 -3.45 4.07 -14.60
CA ILE A 15 -4.23 4.49 -13.44
C ILE A 15 -3.32 5.40 -12.62
N PRO A 16 -3.51 6.72 -12.67
CA PRO A 16 -2.64 7.66 -11.98
C PRO A 16 -2.82 7.57 -10.46
N LEU A 17 -1.87 6.95 -9.80
CA LEU A 17 -1.85 6.83 -8.33
C LEU A 17 -0.80 7.75 -7.73
N ARG A 18 -1.05 8.18 -6.49
CA ARG A 18 -0.09 8.85 -5.61
C ARG A 18 -0.27 8.35 -4.18
N GLY A 19 0.65 8.67 -3.30
CA GLY A 19 0.52 8.42 -1.86
C GLY A 19 1.11 7.11 -1.40
N PHE A 20 1.40 6.15 -2.28
CA PHE A 20 2.12 4.92 -1.93
C PHE A 20 3.56 5.21 -1.51
N PHE A 21 4.17 4.25 -0.83
CA PHE A 21 5.51 4.41 -0.30
C PHE A 21 6.54 3.58 -1.09
N TYR A 22 7.76 4.08 -1.08
CA TYR A 22 8.94 3.35 -1.48
C TYR A 22 9.66 2.81 -0.24
N GLU A 23 10.47 1.77 -0.40
CA GLU A 23 11.26 1.18 0.69
C GLU A 23 12.25 2.17 1.31
N SER A 24 12.65 3.19 0.56
CA SER A 24 13.59 4.22 1.02
C SER A 24 13.33 5.56 0.35
N SER A 25 13.98 6.60 0.89
CA SER A 25 13.98 7.96 0.29
C SER A 25 14.60 8.02 -1.10
N ARG A 26 15.38 7.01 -1.51
CA ARG A 26 15.96 6.92 -2.87
C ARG A 26 14.93 6.55 -3.93
N LYS A 27 13.71 6.15 -3.53
CA LYS A 27 12.58 5.81 -4.41
C LYS A 27 12.89 4.80 -5.52
N LYS A 28 13.80 3.85 -5.23
CA LYS A 28 14.18 2.83 -6.21
C LYS A 28 13.17 1.69 -6.29
N ARG A 29 12.58 1.29 -5.17
CA ARG A 29 11.61 0.20 -5.07
C ARG A 29 10.36 0.66 -4.35
N ILE A 30 9.20 0.33 -4.92
CA ILE A 30 7.93 0.54 -4.24
C ILE A 30 7.83 -0.46 -3.09
N LEU A 31 7.32 0.01 -1.96
CA LEU A 31 7.06 -0.82 -0.80
C LEU A 31 5.93 -1.78 -1.15
N ALA A 32 6.29 -2.99 -1.52
CA ALA A 32 5.38 -4.10 -1.60
C ALA A 32 5.23 -4.71 -0.20
N TYR A 33 4.11 -5.42 0.02
CA TYR A 33 3.93 -6.06 1.32
C TYR A 33 5.07 -7.05 1.59
N TYR A 34 5.82 -6.76 2.62
CA TYR A 34 6.67 -7.67 3.35
C TYR A 34 5.91 -8.10 4.61
N HIS A 35 6.15 -9.28 5.19
CA HIS A 35 5.32 -9.85 6.28
C HIS A 35 5.02 -8.92 7.47
N GLN A 36 5.60 -7.74 7.49
CA GLN A 36 5.38 -6.69 8.47
C GLN A 36 4.91 -5.38 7.82
N SER A 37 4.24 -5.42 6.67
CA SER A 37 3.74 -4.22 6.03
C SER A 37 3.06 -3.31 7.04
N GLN A 38 3.62 -2.15 7.21
CA GLN A 38 3.28 -1.24 8.28
C GLN A 38 2.90 0.13 7.74
N GLU A 39 2.40 0.18 6.50
CA GLU A 39 1.94 1.42 5.89
C GLU A 39 0.93 2.15 6.79
N HIS A 40 0.07 1.40 7.48
CA HIS A 40 -0.89 1.95 8.43
C HIS A 40 -0.24 2.64 9.63
N LEU A 41 0.94 2.18 10.07
CA LEU A 41 1.67 2.82 11.17
C LEU A 41 2.20 4.21 10.78
N MET A 42 2.51 4.41 9.50
CA MET A 42 2.90 5.74 9.01
C MET A 42 1.72 6.71 9.07
N ALA A 43 0.54 6.29 8.62
CA ALA A 43 -0.68 7.09 8.72
C ALA A 43 -1.07 7.36 10.19
N GLU A 44 -0.95 6.36 11.05
CA GLU A 44 -1.22 6.47 12.48
C GLU A 44 -0.27 7.48 13.14
N GLY A 45 1.04 7.32 12.97
CA GLY A 45 2.04 8.21 13.58
C GLY A 45 1.89 9.65 13.11
N LEU A 46 1.70 9.89 11.81
CA LEU A 46 1.51 11.24 11.28
C LEU A 46 0.17 11.85 11.74
N SER A 47 -0.88 11.05 11.88
CA SER A 47 -2.17 11.51 12.41
C SER A 47 -2.06 11.91 13.88
N MET A 48 -1.31 11.15 14.68
CA MET A 48 -1.03 11.52 16.09
C MET A 48 -0.25 12.83 16.16
N LEU A 49 0.81 12.98 15.36
CA LEU A 49 1.59 14.23 15.31
C LEU A 49 0.73 15.44 14.94
N LEU A 50 -0.17 15.29 13.98
CA LEU A 50 -1.10 16.36 13.60
C LEU A 50 -2.09 16.72 14.70
N THR A 51 -2.48 15.75 15.52
CA THR A 51 -3.40 15.96 16.65
C THR A 51 -2.69 16.61 17.81
N ASP A 52 -1.49 16.14 18.15
CA ASP A 52 -0.77 16.52 19.37
C ASP A 52 0.06 17.79 19.17
N ALA A 53 0.51 18.07 17.93
CA ALA A 53 1.34 19.23 17.60
C ALA A 53 0.87 19.92 16.31
N PRO A 54 -0.38 20.43 16.27
CA PRO A 54 -0.97 21.00 15.04
C PRO A 54 -0.27 22.28 14.55
N THR A 55 0.45 22.97 15.43
CA THR A 55 1.18 24.23 15.11
C THR A 55 2.66 23.99 14.81
N HIS A 56 3.12 22.73 14.79
CA HIS A 56 4.50 22.41 14.47
C HIS A 56 4.84 22.88 13.03
N PRO A 57 6.05 23.42 12.78
CA PRO A 57 6.45 23.87 11.43
C PRO A 57 6.26 22.83 10.33
N ASP A 58 6.43 21.56 10.65
CA ASP A 58 6.26 20.45 9.71
C ASP A 58 4.82 19.91 9.61
N ALA A 59 3.87 20.42 10.38
CA ALA A 59 2.47 19.97 10.32
C ALA A 59 1.87 19.99 8.91
N PRO A 60 2.15 21.01 8.05
CA PRO A 60 1.70 20.98 6.66
C PRO A 60 2.24 19.80 5.85
N LEU A 61 3.50 19.38 6.11
CA LEU A 61 4.11 18.24 5.45
C LEU A 61 3.46 16.92 5.90
N TRP A 62 3.19 16.78 7.20
CA TRP A 62 2.50 15.61 7.75
C TRP A 62 1.09 15.48 7.18
N LYS A 63 0.39 16.60 7.10
CA LYS A 63 -0.96 16.67 6.51
C LYS A 63 -0.93 16.26 5.04
N ALA A 64 -0.04 16.82 4.24
CA ALA A 64 0.10 16.49 2.83
C ALA A 64 0.42 14.99 2.61
N SER A 65 1.24 14.41 3.48
CA SER A 65 1.55 12.98 3.47
C SER A 65 0.30 12.12 3.76
N CYS A 66 -0.48 12.49 4.77
CA CYS A 66 -1.74 11.83 5.09
C CYS A 66 -2.77 11.94 3.96
N GLU A 67 -2.91 13.14 3.36
CA GLU A 67 -3.81 13.38 2.22
C GLU A 67 -3.41 12.54 1.01
N ALA A 68 -2.11 12.46 0.70
CA ALA A 68 -1.62 11.65 -0.40
C ALA A 68 -1.92 10.16 -0.19
N TYR A 69 -1.73 9.64 1.04
CA TYR A 69 -2.05 8.26 1.34
C TYR A 69 -3.56 7.99 1.32
N ALA A 70 -4.37 8.94 1.77
CA ALA A 70 -5.83 8.87 1.62
C ALA A 70 -6.25 8.78 0.14
N ASP A 71 -5.61 9.54 -0.74
CA ASP A 71 -5.84 9.48 -2.19
C ASP A 71 -5.42 8.12 -2.77
N TYR A 72 -4.32 7.53 -2.28
CA TYR A 72 -3.93 6.17 -2.65
C TYR A 72 -5.04 5.17 -2.33
N LEU A 73 -5.53 5.18 -1.09
CA LEU A 73 -6.60 4.26 -0.66
C LEU A 73 -7.88 4.45 -1.47
N ARG A 74 -8.29 5.70 -1.75
CA ARG A 74 -9.44 5.99 -2.63
C ARG A 74 -9.20 5.50 -4.05
N GLY A 75 -7.99 5.71 -4.59
CA GLY A 75 -7.62 5.29 -5.94
C GLY A 75 -7.69 3.78 -6.11
N ILE A 76 -7.09 3.02 -5.19
CA ILE A 76 -7.11 1.55 -5.26
C ILE A 76 -8.47 0.95 -4.88
N SER A 77 -9.32 1.68 -4.15
CA SER A 77 -10.67 1.22 -3.81
C SER A 77 -11.61 1.13 -5.03
N GLN A 78 -11.26 1.79 -6.12
CA GLN A 78 -11.99 1.65 -7.39
C GLN A 78 -11.69 0.31 -8.10
N LEU A 79 -10.76 -0.47 -7.59
CA LEU A 79 -10.22 -1.68 -8.21
C LEU A 79 -10.47 -2.93 -7.35
N ILE A 80 -11.44 -2.86 -6.45
CA ILE A 80 -11.74 -3.92 -5.45
C ILE A 80 -12.47 -5.12 -6.05
N GLU A 81 -13.19 -4.93 -7.17
CA GLU A 81 -13.94 -6.02 -7.78
C GLU A 81 -13.03 -7.14 -8.33
N PRO A 82 -13.47 -8.42 -8.25
CA PRO A 82 -14.76 -8.89 -7.70
C PRO A 82 -14.73 -9.23 -6.21
N TYR A 83 -13.61 -9.02 -5.50
CA TYR A 83 -13.40 -9.54 -4.14
C TYR A 83 -13.83 -8.58 -3.03
N GLY A 84 -14.12 -7.33 -3.33
CA GLY A 84 -14.48 -6.30 -2.34
C GLY A 84 -13.32 -5.81 -1.47
N ILE A 85 -12.09 -6.31 -1.69
CA ILE A 85 -10.91 -5.99 -0.88
C ILE A 85 -9.96 -5.04 -1.60
N LEU A 86 -9.29 -4.20 -0.82
CA LEU A 86 -8.23 -3.33 -1.33
C LEU A 86 -7.07 -4.17 -1.86
N PRO A 87 -6.54 -3.84 -3.05
CA PRO A 87 -5.32 -4.47 -3.56
C PRO A 87 -4.16 -4.42 -2.56
N SER A 88 -3.34 -5.47 -2.55
CA SER A 88 -2.27 -5.62 -1.59
C SER A 88 -1.15 -4.60 -1.77
N ALA A 89 -0.58 -4.54 -2.96
CA ALA A 89 0.52 -3.63 -3.28
C ALA A 89 0.76 -3.51 -4.79
N VAL A 90 1.59 -2.54 -5.15
CA VAL A 90 2.18 -2.42 -6.49
C VAL A 90 3.47 -3.24 -6.54
N TYR A 91 3.61 -4.06 -7.56
CA TYR A 91 4.79 -4.88 -7.82
C TYR A 91 5.40 -4.51 -9.17
N GLU A 92 6.72 -4.67 -9.27
CA GLU A 92 7.51 -4.39 -10.46
C GLU A 92 7.99 -5.72 -11.07
N VAL A 93 7.83 -5.87 -12.40
CA VAL A 93 8.45 -6.99 -13.13
C VAL A 93 9.96 -6.77 -13.21
N ASP A 94 10.71 -7.84 -13.45
CA ASP A 94 12.17 -7.84 -13.54
C ASP A 94 12.88 -7.26 -12.31
N ASN A 95 12.19 -7.27 -11.16
CA ASN A 95 12.77 -6.87 -9.89
C ASN A 95 13.89 -7.85 -9.50
N THR A 96 15.14 -7.42 -9.61
CA THR A 96 16.33 -8.25 -9.29
C THR A 96 16.38 -8.68 -7.83
N ASP A 97 15.71 -7.95 -6.97
CA ASP A 97 15.66 -8.21 -5.52
C ASP A 97 14.37 -8.91 -5.09
N TYR A 98 13.60 -9.47 -6.04
CA TYR A 98 12.30 -10.10 -5.77
C TYR A 98 12.36 -11.17 -4.68
N LYS A 99 13.50 -11.86 -4.52
CA LYS A 99 13.72 -12.87 -3.49
C LYS A 99 13.54 -12.33 -2.07
N ASN A 100 13.82 -11.04 -1.87
CA ASN A 100 13.64 -10.38 -0.58
C ASN A 100 12.16 -10.22 -0.18
N LEU A 101 11.22 -10.45 -1.10
CA LEU A 101 9.78 -10.49 -0.80
C LEU A 101 9.36 -11.80 -0.13
N TYR A 102 10.21 -12.83 -0.19
CA TYR A 102 9.97 -14.14 0.38
C TYR A 102 10.69 -14.27 1.72
N HIS A 103 10.06 -14.92 2.67
CA HIS A 103 10.62 -15.04 4.01
C HIS A 103 11.85 -15.98 4.02
N GLU A 104 12.94 -15.56 4.68
CA GLU A 104 14.10 -16.40 4.94
C GLU A 104 13.69 -17.55 5.89
N GLY A 105 13.65 -18.76 5.45
CA GLY A 105 13.32 -19.94 6.25
C GLY A 105 12.10 -20.71 5.78
N GLU A 106 11.35 -20.20 4.84
CA GLU A 106 10.36 -20.99 4.14
C GLU A 106 11.04 -21.77 3.02
N GLN A 107 11.32 -23.02 3.29
CA GLN A 107 12.00 -23.95 2.36
C GLN A 107 11.09 -24.45 1.21
N VAL A 108 10.04 -23.78 0.92
CA VAL A 108 9.35 -23.96 -0.35
C VAL A 108 10.19 -23.22 -1.38
N GLY A 109 10.70 -23.93 -2.36
CA GLY A 109 11.66 -23.38 -3.33
C GLY A 109 11.24 -22.01 -3.83
N LEU A 110 12.17 -21.03 -3.76
CA LEU A 110 11.90 -19.69 -4.26
C LEU A 110 11.56 -19.78 -5.75
N PRO A 111 10.54 -19.05 -6.22
CA PRO A 111 10.23 -19.03 -7.65
C PRO A 111 11.41 -18.47 -8.45
N SER A 112 11.53 -18.90 -9.67
CA SER A 112 12.40 -18.25 -10.64
C SER A 112 11.93 -16.82 -10.92
N LEU A 113 12.79 -15.98 -11.51
CA LEU A 113 12.38 -14.62 -11.90
C LEU A 113 11.23 -14.66 -12.92
N GLU A 114 11.18 -15.65 -13.79
CA GLU A 114 10.11 -15.83 -14.77
C GLU A 114 8.77 -16.13 -14.08
N GLU A 115 8.76 -17.04 -13.12
CA GLU A 115 7.56 -17.37 -12.32
C GLU A 115 7.09 -16.18 -11.50
N TYR A 116 8.02 -15.43 -10.88
CA TYR A 116 7.71 -14.18 -10.20
C TYR A 116 7.05 -13.18 -11.16
N ASN A 117 7.67 -12.95 -12.33
CA ASN A 117 7.14 -12.03 -13.34
C ASN A 117 5.75 -12.45 -13.84
N ALA A 118 5.53 -13.75 -14.03
CA ALA A 118 4.21 -14.27 -14.41
C ALA A 118 3.16 -13.99 -13.33
N GLN A 119 3.51 -14.19 -12.06
CA GLN A 119 2.63 -13.83 -10.94
C GLN A 119 2.34 -12.33 -10.91
N VAL A 120 3.35 -11.47 -11.08
CA VAL A 120 3.17 -10.00 -11.10
C VAL A 120 2.24 -9.60 -12.24
N ARG A 121 2.48 -10.09 -13.46
CA ARG A 121 1.67 -9.77 -14.65
C ARG A 121 0.21 -10.24 -14.58
N ASN A 122 -0.11 -11.17 -13.70
CA ASN A 122 -1.49 -11.54 -13.37
C ASN A 122 -2.20 -10.50 -12.49
N GLY A 123 -1.66 -9.29 -12.37
CA GLY A 123 -2.25 -8.14 -11.68
C GLY A 123 -2.94 -7.18 -12.63
N ILE A 124 -3.39 -6.06 -12.08
CA ILE A 124 -3.95 -4.94 -12.84
C ILE A 124 -2.78 -4.10 -13.39
N PRO A 125 -2.62 -3.98 -14.71
CA PRO A 125 -1.49 -3.27 -15.29
C PRO A 125 -1.59 -1.76 -15.05
N LEU A 126 -0.59 -1.18 -14.39
CA LEU A 126 -0.41 0.25 -14.27
C LEU A 126 0.48 0.80 -15.40
N SER A 127 1.52 0.07 -15.76
CA SER A 127 2.39 0.33 -16.92
C SER A 127 2.91 -0.99 -17.48
N LYS A 128 3.89 -0.95 -18.36
CA LYS A 128 4.57 -2.17 -18.85
C LYS A 128 5.34 -2.90 -17.71
N ASP A 129 5.82 -2.15 -16.72
CA ASP A 129 6.71 -2.66 -15.68
C ASP A 129 6.01 -2.79 -14.31
N PHE A 130 4.90 -2.06 -14.06
CA PHE A 130 4.23 -2.00 -12.77
C PHE A 130 2.81 -2.55 -12.82
N TYR A 131 2.48 -3.37 -11.83
CA TYR A 131 1.18 -4.03 -11.70
C TYR A 131 0.66 -3.94 -10.27
N LEU A 132 -0.61 -3.61 -10.12
CA LEU A 132 -1.29 -3.64 -8.84
C LEU A 132 -1.84 -5.04 -8.58
N ARG A 133 -1.36 -5.71 -7.54
CA ARG A 133 -1.80 -7.05 -7.19
C ARG A 133 -2.89 -7.01 -6.13
N ARG A 134 -3.99 -7.75 -6.35
CA ARG A 134 -5.02 -7.93 -5.31
C ARG A 134 -4.49 -8.74 -4.14
N PHE A 135 -3.81 -9.83 -4.46
CA PHE A 135 -3.14 -10.69 -3.48
C PHE A 135 -1.62 -10.56 -3.60
N PRO A 136 -0.89 -10.71 -2.49
CA PRO A 136 0.58 -10.74 -2.53
C PRO A 136 1.12 -11.79 -3.49
N VAL A 137 2.28 -11.56 -4.07
CA VAL A 137 2.99 -12.55 -4.89
C VAL A 137 3.78 -13.54 -4.05
N ALA A 138 4.10 -13.19 -2.81
CA ALA A 138 4.84 -14.02 -1.88
C ALA A 138 3.92 -14.58 -0.79
N TYR A 139 4.29 -15.73 -0.23
CA TYR A 139 3.62 -16.27 0.95
C TYR A 139 3.66 -15.30 2.12
N GLN A 140 2.58 -15.21 2.87
CA GLN A 140 2.46 -14.28 3.99
C GLN A 140 2.35 -15.06 5.31
N PHE A 141 3.42 -15.07 6.08
CA PHE A 141 3.50 -15.77 7.36
C PHE A 141 2.35 -15.41 8.33
N ARG A 142 1.95 -14.15 8.37
CA ARG A 142 0.85 -13.68 9.22
C ARG A 142 -0.53 -13.75 8.56
N GLY A 143 -0.59 -14.28 7.35
CA GLY A 143 -1.81 -14.38 6.58
C GLY A 143 -2.24 -13.06 5.91
N PHE A 144 -3.03 -13.20 4.87
CA PHE A 144 -3.50 -12.10 4.05
C PHE A 144 -4.41 -11.11 4.82
N HIS A 145 -5.18 -11.60 5.78
CA HIS A 145 -6.07 -10.74 6.59
C HIS A 145 -5.32 -9.65 7.35
N ALA A 146 -4.06 -9.88 7.73
CA ALA A 146 -3.24 -8.84 8.37
C ALA A 146 -3.03 -7.62 7.47
N ILE A 147 -2.87 -7.83 6.15
CA ILE A 147 -2.76 -6.75 5.16
C ILE A 147 -4.08 -5.99 5.06
N VAL A 148 -5.19 -6.73 4.94
CA VAL A 148 -6.53 -6.15 4.81
C VAL A 148 -6.84 -5.30 6.04
N MET A 149 -6.61 -5.83 7.24
CA MET A 149 -6.83 -5.10 8.49
C MET A 149 -5.90 -3.90 8.68
N GLY A 150 -4.64 -4.00 8.25
CA GLY A 150 -3.71 -2.87 8.27
C GLY A 150 -4.22 -1.69 7.42
N LYS A 151 -4.69 -1.97 6.20
CA LYS A 151 -5.29 -0.95 5.32
C LYS A 151 -6.62 -0.42 5.86
N ALA A 152 -7.47 -1.29 6.43
CA ALA A 152 -8.70 -0.86 7.09
C ALA A 152 -8.40 0.11 8.24
N LYS A 153 -7.42 -0.22 9.09
CA LYS A 153 -6.99 0.65 10.19
C LYS A 153 -6.52 2.00 9.66
N ALA A 154 -5.65 2.04 8.65
CA ALA A 154 -5.20 3.28 8.04
C ALA A 154 -6.36 4.12 7.48
N ALA A 155 -7.29 3.49 6.77
CA ALA A 155 -8.46 4.17 6.24
C ALA A 155 -9.34 4.77 7.33
N PHE A 156 -9.57 4.07 8.46
CA PHE A 156 -10.31 4.60 9.61
C PHE A 156 -9.61 5.79 10.26
N ILE A 157 -8.28 5.71 10.45
CA ILE A 157 -7.50 6.80 11.03
C ILE A 157 -7.63 8.06 10.17
N LEU A 158 -7.44 7.92 8.86
CA LEU A 158 -7.53 9.04 7.92
C LEU A 158 -8.98 9.53 7.76
N ALA A 159 -9.96 8.63 7.83
CA ALA A 159 -11.37 9.02 7.83
C ALA A 159 -11.73 9.91 9.02
N ARG A 160 -11.16 9.63 10.19
CA ARG A 160 -11.33 10.48 11.38
C ARG A 160 -10.59 11.80 11.23
N LEU A 161 -9.35 11.78 10.79
CA LEU A 161 -8.51 12.98 10.62
C LEU A 161 -9.14 13.99 9.66
N PHE A 162 -9.72 13.52 8.55
CA PHE A 162 -10.28 14.38 7.50
C PHE A 162 -11.80 14.46 7.49
N ASN A 163 -12.48 13.81 8.45
CA ASN A 163 -13.95 13.66 8.47
C ASN A 163 -14.50 13.10 7.14
N ASP A 164 -13.85 12.07 6.60
CA ASP A 164 -14.09 11.53 5.27
C ASP A 164 -14.95 10.27 5.33
N LYS A 165 -16.19 10.37 4.84
CA LYS A 165 -17.13 9.26 4.78
C LYS A 165 -16.65 8.16 3.82
N ALA A 166 -16.06 8.51 2.67
CA ALA A 166 -15.64 7.52 1.69
C ALA A 166 -14.54 6.62 2.24
N LEU A 167 -13.55 7.19 2.96
CA LEU A 167 -12.52 6.39 3.63
C LEU A 167 -13.10 5.51 4.74
N ARG A 168 -14.13 5.97 5.44
CA ARG A 168 -14.82 5.16 6.45
C ARG A 168 -15.53 3.97 5.81
N ASP A 169 -16.25 4.20 4.71
CA ASP A 169 -16.94 3.15 3.98
C ASP A 169 -15.96 2.12 3.40
N ILE A 170 -14.81 2.58 2.86
CA ILE A 170 -13.71 1.70 2.43
C ILE A 170 -13.24 0.81 3.58
N ALA A 171 -12.96 1.40 4.74
CA ALA A 171 -12.48 0.66 5.91
C ALA A 171 -13.50 -0.37 6.39
N THR A 172 -14.78 0.01 6.47
CA THR A 172 -15.87 -0.88 6.88
C THR A 172 -15.96 -2.10 5.97
N ARG A 173 -15.91 -1.93 4.65
CA ARG A 173 -15.91 -3.05 3.69
C ARG A 173 -14.76 -4.02 3.91
N GLN A 174 -13.56 -3.52 4.29
CA GLN A 174 -12.44 -4.41 4.57
C GLN A 174 -12.67 -5.27 5.82
N VAL A 175 -13.34 -4.72 6.83
CA VAL A 175 -13.70 -5.47 8.04
C VAL A 175 -14.80 -6.49 7.74
N GLU A 176 -15.83 -6.09 7.00
CA GLU A 176 -16.93 -6.98 6.57
C GLU A 176 -16.46 -8.18 5.74
N TYR A 177 -15.37 -8.02 4.98
CA TYR A 177 -14.77 -9.13 4.23
C TYR A 177 -14.20 -10.23 5.15
N ILE A 178 -13.80 -9.87 6.37
CA ILE A 178 -13.15 -10.81 7.31
C ILE A 178 -14.16 -11.49 8.23
N LEU A 179 -15.30 -10.87 8.46
CA LEU A 179 -16.38 -11.40 9.31
C LEU A 179 -17.27 -12.39 8.57
#